data_4fa0cf5bf3e659354e33216649efbed5
#
_entry.id   4fa0cf5bf3e659354e33216649efbed5
#
_cell.length_a   1.000
_cell.length_b   1.000
_cell.length_c   1.000
_cell.angle_alpha   90.00
_cell.angle_beta   90.00
_cell.angle_gamma   90.00
#
_symmetry.space_group_name_H-M   'P 1'
#
loop_
_entity.id
_entity.type
_entity.pdbx_description
1 polymer ?
#
loop_
_entity_poly.entity_id
_entity_poly.type
_entity_poly.pdbx_seq_one_letter_code
_entity_poly.pdbx_strand_id
1 'polypeptide(L)'
;MLVSEAVSRIRFQTNTNDDNTGRNANQLFSNKNLIAQFQICLDQYASFTKGIQEIFSYPLGNNIRSITGPSDVIRGNGYRFIYLWRGGRRYSINIKDLNYTQTRFPYQTYSGIPQFVSIWNDEIYFYPDSSTNFLSTTLSSGITDADTTIPVVSTTNFPEQNGRITIGDEKIRYESKTSTQFLNCTRAIENTTATAHDASDSVKENNLMIFYFRLVKKITVDDNDIIFPEDMSRELNIPDEHMISIIDLTTYMLLQKVDAARAQPYKIDAIQFLQNAKDDIDYGRSSITSGMMISEPFNFEVNNTGVTF
;
A
#
# COMPACT_ATOMS: atom_id res chain seq x y z
N MET A 1 -4.89 -5.30 -15.66
CA MET A 1 -6.17 -4.85 -16.31
C MET A 1 -6.45 -3.41 -15.93
N LEU A 2 -6.89 -2.58 -16.90
CA LEU A 2 -7.33 -1.22 -16.64
C LEU A 2 -8.73 -1.18 -16.01
N VAL A 3 -9.02 -0.12 -15.23
CA VAL A 3 -10.38 0.10 -14.69
C VAL A 3 -11.41 0.16 -15.80
N SER A 4 -11.12 0.85 -16.93
CA SER A 4 -12.00 0.93 -18.10
C SER A 4 -12.37 -0.44 -18.65
N GLU A 5 -11.40 -1.35 -18.76
CA GLU A 5 -11.66 -2.70 -19.26
C GLU A 5 -12.55 -3.51 -18.30
N ALA A 6 -12.30 -3.38 -16.98
CA ALA A 6 -13.13 -4.05 -15.97
C ALA A 6 -14.58 -3.53 -16.02
N VAL A 7 -14.76 -2.22 -16.09
CA VAL A 7 -16.10 -1.59 -16.20
C VAL A 7 -16.81 -2.04 -17.48
N SER A 8 -16.13 -2.07 -18.61
CA SER A 8 -16.68 -2.55 -19.89
C SER A 8 -17.15 -4.00 -19.81
N ARG A 9 -16.37 -4.88 -19.18
CA ARG A 9 -16.75 -6.29 -18.96
C ARG A 9 -17.97 -6.42 -18.04
N ILE A 10 -18.03 -5.70 -16.93
CA ILE A 10 -19.19 -5.70 -16.02
C ILE A 10 -20.44 -5.23 -16.78
N ARG A 11 -20.34 -4.17 -17.57
CA ARG A 11 -21.46 -3.66 -18.38
C ARG A 11 -21.91 -4.66 -19.44
N PHE A 12 -20.99 -5.34 -20.10
CA PHE A 12 -21.30 -6.40 -21.04
C PHE A 12 -22.06 -7.55 -20.36
N GLN A 13 -21.57 -8.04 -19.22
CA GLN A 13 -22.21 -9.12 -18.45
C GLN A 13 -23.59 -8.72 -17.92
N THR A 14 -23.76 -7.48 -17.50
CA THR A 14 -25.06 -6.95 -17.02
C THR A 14 -25.99 -6.54 -18.16
N ASN A 15 -25.53 -6.63 -19.42
CA ASN A 15 -26.27 -6.19 -20.62
C ASN A 15 -26.69 -4.71 -20.57
N THR A 16 -25.73 -3.85 -20.23
CA THR A 16 -25.90 -2.40 -20.18
C THR A 16 -24.97 -1.73 -21.18
N ASN A 17 -25.28 -0.48 -21.57
CA ASN A 17 -24.43 0.26 -22.50
C ASN A 17 -23.10 0.63 -21.85
N ASP A 18 -22.05 0.57 -22.66
CA ASP A 18 -20.67 0.86 -22.25
C ASP A 18 -20.27 2.27 -22.68
N ASP A 19 -20.98 3.29 -22.20
CA ASP A 19 -20.52 4.65 -22.35
C ASP A 19 -20.30 5.31 -20.98
N ASN A 20 -19.25 6.09 -20.86
CA ASN A 20 -18.93 6.87 -19.68
C ASN A 20 -19.31 8.35 -19.87
N THR A 21 -20.33 8.62 -20.68
CA THR A 21 -20.77 10.00 -21.01
C THR A 21 -21.84 10.54 -20.07
N GLY A 22 -22.09 9.82 -18.98
CA GLY A 22 -23.13 10.11 -18.00
C GLY A 22 -24.26 9.07 -18.04
N ARG A 23 -25.34 9.37 -17.33
CA ARG A 23 -26.46 8.43 -17.20
C ARG A 23 -27.32 8.40 -18.46
N ASN A 24 -27.29 7.31 -19.21
CA ASN A 24 -28.19 7.05 -20.30
C ASN A 24 -29.50 6.39 -19.82
N ALA A 25 -30.61 6.72 -20.49
CA ALA A 25 -31.94 6.16 -20.20
C ALA A 25 -31.98 4.62 -20.31
N ASN A 26 -31.07 4.03 -21.07
CA ASN A 26 -30.96 2.57 -21.30
C ASN A 26 -29.97 1.86 -20.36
N GLN A 27 -29.31 2.57 -19.47
CA GLN A 27 -28.42 1.94 -18.48
C GLN A 27 -29.22 1.40 -17.31
N LEU A 28 -29.09 0.09 -17.06
CA LEU A 28 -29.72 -0.55 -15.92
C LEU A 28 -29.11 -0.06 -14.60
N PHE A 29 -27.80 0.24 -14.61
CA PHE A 29 -27.07 0.74 -13.44
C PHE A 29 -26.30 2.01 -13.78
N SER A 30 -26.38 3.01 -12.90
CA SER A 30 -25.53 4.20 -12.97
C SER A 30 -24.05 3.84 -12.73
N ASN A 31 -23.11 4.65 -13.19
CA ASN A 31 -21.70 4.50 -12.88
C ASN A 31 -21.46 4.54 -11.36
N LYS A 32 -22.13 5.44 -10.64
CA LYS A 32 -22.11 5.50 -9.18
C LYS A 32 -22.42 4.16 -8.52
N ASN A 33 -23.49 3.49 -8.96
CA ASN A 33 -23.89 2.19 -8.41
C ASN A 33 -22.93 1.08 -8.81
N LEU A 34 -22.51 1.05 -10.08
CA LEU A 34 -21.57 0.06 -10.58
C LEU A 34 -20.24 0.17 -9.86
N ILE A 35 -19.65 1.36 -9.81
CA ILE A 35 -18.36 1.60 -9.16
C ILE A 35 -18.43 1.34 -7.65
N ALA A 36 -19.53 1.69 -6.99
CA ALA A 36 -19.71 1.39 -5.56
C ALA A 36 -19.67 -0.12 -5.29
N GLN A 37 -20.36 -0.94 -6.09
CA GLN A 37 -20.31 -2.39 -5.95
C GLN A 37 -18.95 -2.96 -6.36
N PHE A 38 -18.35 -2.44 -7.43
CA PHE A 38 -17.02 -2.86 -7.86
C PHE A 38 -15.96 -2.57 -6.80
N GLN A 39 -16.00 -1.39 -6.18
CA GLN A 39 -15.08 -1.05 -5.09
C GLN A 39 -15.24 -1.97 -3.88
N ILE A 40 -16.49 -2.32 -3.51
CA ILE A 40 -16.73 -3.29 -2.42
C ILE A 40 -16.10 -4.65 -2.76
N CYS A 41 -16.24 -5.12 -3.99
CA CYS A 41 -15.65 -6.40 -4.42
C CYS A 41 -14.11 -6.34 -4.45
N LEU A 42 -13.52 -5.23 -4.88
CA LEU A 42 -12.07 -4.99 -4.83
C LEU A 42 -11.55 -5.01 -3.38
N ASP A 43 -12.26 -4.35 -2.47
CA ASP A 43 -11.87 -4.31 -1.05
C ASP A 43 -12.06 -5.68 -0.36
N GLN A 44 -13.10 -6.43 -0.73
CA GLN A 44 -13.28 -7.81 -0.27
C GLN A 44 -12.16 -8.73 -0.77
N TYR A 45 -11.80 -8.63 -2.07
CA TYR A 45 -10.66 -9.35 -2.61
C TYR A 45 -9.38 -9.02 -1.86
N ALA A 46 -9.04 -7.73 -1.72
CA ALA A 46 -7.83 -7.28 -1.02
C ALA A 46 -7.79 -7.80 0.43
N SER A 47 -8.91 -7.70 1.15
CA SER A 47 -9.02 -8.14 2.55
C SER A 47 -8.92 -9.65 2.71
N PHE A 48 -9.51 -10.41 1.79
CA PHE A 48 -9.54 -11.87 1.83
C PHE A 48 -8.21 -12.50 1.43
N THR A 49 -7.64 -12.04 0.31
CA THR A 49 -6.39 -12.60 -0.23
C THR A 49 -5.14 -11.99 0.38
N LYS A 50 -5.24 -10.73 0.87
CA LYS A 50 -4.09 -9.91 1.28
C LYS A 50 -3.02 -9.83 0.17
N GLY A 51 -3.47 -9.86 -1.10
CA GLY A 51 -2.59 -9.93 -2.27
C GLY A 51 -1.86 -8.62 -2.56
N ILE A 52 -2.43 -7.48 -2.16
CA ILE A 52 -1.88 -6.17 -2.46
C ILE A 52 -1.00 -5.71 -1.30
N GLN A 53 0.30 -5.62 -1.56
CA GLN A 53 1.30 -5.23 -0.58
C GLN A 53 1.87 -3.85 -0.92
N GLU A 54 2.17 -3.08 0.13
CA GLU A 54 2.79 -1.77 -0.01
C GLU A 54 3.79 -1.52 1.13
N ILE A 55 4.66 -0.55 0.92
CA ILE A 55 5.62 -0.09 1.92
C ILE A 55 5.28 1.35 2.26
N PHE A 56 5.13 1.64 3.53
CA PHE A 56 5.08 3.00 4.05
C PHE A 56 6.41 3.30 4.72
N SER A 57 7.07 4.36 4.29
CA SER A 57 8.34 4.77 4.87
C SER A 57 8.20 6.11 5.59
N TYR A 58 9.00 6.30 6.65
CA TYR A 58 8.91 7.49 7.50
C TYR A 58 10.29 7.87 8.08
N PRO A 59 10.63 9.17 8.14
CA PRO A 59 11.83 9.65 8.81
C PRO A 59 11.62 9.70 10.33
N LEU A 60 11.82 8.57 11.01
CA LEU A 60 11.60 8.46 12.45
C LEU A 60 12.71 9.19 13.20
N GLY A 61 12.34 10.27 13.85
CA GLY A 61 13.22 11.12 14.65
C GLY A 61 13.27 10.75 16.13
N ASN A 62 14.00 11.57 16.89
CA ASN A 62 14.11 11.44 18.33
C ASN A 62 12.83 11.93 19.04
N ASN A 63 12.50 11.32 20.17
CA ASN A 63 11.33 11.62 21.01
C ASN A 63 9.98 11.47 20.29
N ILE A 64 9.92 10.65 19.24
CA ILE A 64 8.67 10.33 18.56
C ILE A 64 8.02 9.14 19.29
N ARG A 65 6.82 9.39 19.79
CA ARG A 65 5.99 8.41 20.50
C ARG A 65 5.05 7.67 19.56
N SER A 66 4.45 8.38 18.62
CA SER A 66 3.55 7.79 17.62
C SER A 66 3.69 8.48 16.27
N ILE A 67 3.24 7.80 15.25
CA ILE A 67 3.05 8.35 13.91
C ILE A 67 1.71 7.87 13.39
N THR A 68 1.10 8.66 12.52
CA THR A 68 -0.08 8.22 11.77
C THR A 68 0.34 7.19 10.73
N GLY A 69 -0.31 6.04 10.72
CA GLY A 69 -0.09 4.98 9.75
C GLY A 69 -0.67 5.27 8.38
N PRO A 70 -0.45 4.40 7.38
CA PRO A 70 -1.07 4.54 6.06
C PRO A 70 -2.60 4.43 6.16
N SER A 71 -3.30 5.30 5.45
CA SER A 71 -4.77 5.40 5.50
C SER A 71 -5.51 4.27 4.76
N ASP A 72 -4.81 3.58 3.86
CA ASP A 72 -5.33 2.51 3.01
C ASP A 72 -5.03 1.11 3.54
N VAL A 73 -4.51 1.00 4.77
CA VAL A 73 -4.21 -0.30 5.40
C VAL A 73 -5.47 -1.13 5.64
N ILE A 74 -5.40 -2.43 5.40
CA ILE A 74 -6.46 -3.37 5.76
C ILE A 74 -6.58 -3.43 7.28
N ARG A 75 -7.75 -3.14 7.81
CA ARG A 75 -7.99 -3.14 9.26
C ARG A 75 -7.77 -4.52 9.87
N GLY A 76 -7.28 -4.52 11.12
CA GLY A 76 -6.96 -5.74 11.85
C GLY A 76 -5.54 -6.24 11.55
N ASN A 77 -5.39 -7.18 10.63
CA ASN A 77 -4.10 -7.84 10.33
C ASN A 77 -3.38 -7.25 9.09
N GLY A 78 -3.57 -5.96 8.80
CA GLY A 78 -2.97 -5.34 7.63
C GLY A 78 -1.47 -5.07 7.74
N TYR A 79 -0.95 -4.87 8.93
CA TYR A 79 0.47 -4.65 9.17
C TYR A 79 1.23 -5.97 9.26
N ARG A 80 2.36 -6.05 8.54
CA ARG A 80 3.16 -7.29 8.46
C ARG A 80 4.49 -7.19 9.20
N PHE A 81 5.36 -6.28 8.75
CA PHE A 81 6.70 -6.09 9.28
C PHE A 81 6.97 -4.62 9.48
N ILE A 82 7.67 -4.30 10.55
CA ILE A 82 8.14 -2.95 10.82
C ILE A 82 9.63 -3.04 11.10
N TYR A 83 10.41 -2.30 10.34
CA TYR A 83 11.86 -2.27 10.45
C TYR A 83 12.35 -0.84 10.62
N LEU A 84 13.36 -0.71 11.44
CA LEU A 84 14.11 0.52 11.62
C LEU A 84 15.54 0.33 11.14
N TRP A 85 16.01 1.21 10.28
CA TRP A 85 17.41 1.28 9.89
C TRP A 85 18.16 2.27 10.76
N ARG A 86 19.31 1.84 11.29
CA ARG A 86 20.18 2.69 12.09
C ARG A 86 21.62 2.23 11.95
N GLY A 87 22.51 3.14 11.51
CA GLY A 87 23.94 2.84 11.39
C GLY A 87 24.22 1.64 10.49
N GLY A 88 23.53 1.51 9.37
CA GLY A 88 23.68 0.40 8.42
C GLY A 88 23.10 -0.95 8.90
N ARG A 89 22.41 -0.98 10.04
CA ARG A 89 21.78 -2.18 10.58
C ARG A 89 20.26 -2.06 10.59
N ARG A 90 19.60 -3.18 10.32
CA ARG A 90 18.15 -3.31 10.36
C ARG A 90 17.72 -3.87 11.71
N TYR A 91 16.79 -3.20 12.36
CA TYR A 91 16.15 -3.62 13.60
C TYR A 91 14.70 -3.95 13.33
N SER A 92 14.28 -5.17 13.64
CA SER A 92 12.87 -5.55 13.58
C SER A 92 12.13 -5.02 14.81
N ILE A 93 10.98 -4.40 14.58
CA ILE A 93 10.09 -3.91 15.63
C ILE A 93 8.87 -4.82 15.67
N ASN A 94 8.62 -5.44 16.82
CA ASN A 94 7.51 -6.39 16.95
C ASN A 94 6.18 -5.68 17.20
N ILE A 95 5.14 -6.08 16.48
CA ILE A 95 3.78 -5.60 16.70
C ILE A 95 3.20 -6.35 17.91
N LYS A 96 2.71 -5.61 18.90
CA LYS A 96 2.12 -6.15 20.13
C LYS A 96 0.81 -5.44 20.45
N ASP A 97 -0.03 -6.11 21.21
CA ASP A 97 -1.24 -5.52 21.78
C ASP A 97 -0.92 -4.33 22.68
N LEU A 98 -1.83 -3.34 22.71
CA LEU A 98 -1.67 -2.12 23.50
C LEU A 98 -1.53 -2.42 25.01
N ASN A 99 -2.31 -3.37 25.53
CA ASN A 99 -2.22 -3.76 26.94
C ASN A 99 -0.86 -4.34 27.28
N TYR A 100 -0.31 -5.19 26.39
CA TYR A 100 1.03 -5.75 26.57
C TYR A 100 2.08 -4.66 26.69
N THR A 101 2.06 -3.68 25.75
CA THR A 101 3.05 -2.62 25.72
C THR A 101 2.91 -1.66 26.90
N GLN A 102 1.68 -1.30 27.28
CA GLN A 102 1.43 -0.45 28.46
C GLN A 102 1.83 -1.11 29.76
N THR A 103 1.61 -2.42 29.90
CA THR A 103 2.06 -3.16 31.08
C THR A 103 3.58 -3.27 31.15
N ARG A 104 4.25 -3.47 30.01
CA ARG A 104 5.70 -3.59 29.93
C ARG A 104 6.43 -2.25 30.11
N PHE A 105 5.81 -1.16 29.63
CA PHE A 105 6.33 0.20 29.68
C PHE A 105 5.32 1.15 30.36
N PRO A 106 5.08 0.99 31.66
CA PRO A 106 4.05 1.75 32.39
C PRO A 106 4.37 3.24 32.52
N TYR A 107 5.65 3.61 32.33
CA TYR A 107 6.10 4.99 32.43
C TYR A 107 6.49 5.53 31.05
N GLN A 108 5.95 6.67 30.68
CA GLN A 108 6.16 7.31 29.37
C GLN A 108 7.54 7.97 29.19
N THR A 109 8.45 7.80 30.15
CA THR A 109 9.77 8.44 30.16
C THR A 109 10.89 7.59 29.57
N TYR A 110 10.59 6.40 29.09
CA TYR A 110 11.60 5.55 28.47
C TYR A 110 11.79 5.93 27.01
N SER A 111 12.98 6.42 26.68
CA SER A 111 13.43 6.68 25.32
C SER A 111 14.52 5.67 24.94
N GLY A 112 14.44 5.14 23.75
CA GLY A 112 15.39 4.13 23.27
C GLY A 112 15.15 3.72 21.81
N ILE A 113 15.80 2.66 21.37
CA ILE A 113 15.48 2.04 20.10
C ILE A 113 14.14 1.30 20.28
N PRO A 114 13.09 1.64 19.50
CA PRO A 114 11.82 0.96 19.59
C PRO A 114 11.96 -0.56 19.36
N GLN A 115 11.44 -1.34 20.28
CA GLN A 115 11.43 -2.82 20.21
C GLN A 115 10.05 -3.34 19.87
N PHE A 116 9.02 -2.59 20.28
CA PHE A 116 7.63 -2.95 20.07
C PHE A 116 6.85 -1.75 19.54
N VAL A 117 5.80 -2.04 18.79
CA VAL A 117 4.76 -1.07 18.45
C VAL A 117 3.40 -1.63 18.81
N SER A 118 2.49 -0.74 19.15
CA SER A 118 1.05 -1.04 19.21
C SER A 118 0.31 -0.14 18.26
N ILE A 119 -0.71 -0.68 17.63
CA ILE A 119 -1.52 0.04 16.64
C ILE A 119 -2.88 0.31 17.28
N TRP A 120 -3.25 1.58 17.34
CA TRP A 120 -4.51 2.00 17.89
C TRP A 120 -5.04 3.23 17.15
N ASN A 121 -6.25 3.13 16.63
CA ASN A 121 -6.95 4.21 15.95
C ASN A 121 -6.11 4.89 14.84
N ASP A 122 -5.53 4.07 13.95
CA ASP A 122 -4.66 4.45 12.82
C ASP A 122 -3.31 5.08 13.24
N GLU A 123 -3.02 5.14 14.54
CA GLU A 123 -1.74 5.55 15.10
C GLU A 123 -0.87 4.33 15.45
N ILE A 124 0.43 4.46 15.17
CA ILE A 124 1.46 3.47 15.48
C ILE A 124 2.29 4.01 16.63
N TYR A 125 2.11 3.45 17.81
CA TYR A 125 2.81 3.83 19.04
C TYR A 125 4.08 3.04 19.22
N PHE A 126 5.18 3.71 19.50
CA PHE A 126 6.51 3.10 19.70
C PHE A 126 6.81 2.87 21.19
N TYR A 127 7.43 1.74 21.49
CA TYR A 127 7.84 1.35 22.85
C TYR A 127 9.26 0.76 22.83
N PRO A 128 10.22 1.38 23.55
CA PRO A 128 10.16 2.73 24.10
C PRO A 128 9.97 3.83 23.02
N ASP A 129 9.72 5.07 23.46
CA ASP A 129 9.70 6.22 22.55
C ASP A 129 11.02 6.29 21.77
N SER A 130 10.97 6.69 20.51
CA SER A 130 12.13 6.66 19.64
C SER A 130 13.26 7.57 20.15
N SER A 131 14.46 7.03 20.33
CA SER A 131 15.71 7.80 20.49
C SER A 131 16.58 7.76 19.24
N THR A 132 15.99 7.51 18.09
CA THR A 132 16.69 7.45 16.82
C THR A 132 16.69 8.78 16.12
N ASN A 133 17.73 9.03 15.33
CA ASN A 133 17.75 10.15 14.40
C ASN A 133 17.83 9.59 12.98
N PHE A 134 17.00 10.11 12.09
CA PHE A 134 17.17 9.92 10.66
C PHE A 134 18.38 10.74 10.18
N LEU A 135 18.99 10.31 9.09
CA LEU A 135 20.02 11.12 8.41
C LEU A 135 19.34 12.24 7.62
N SER A 136 20.00 13.38 7.57
CA SER A 136 19.54 14.52 6.79
C SER A 136 20.67 15.18 6.04
N THR A 137 20.34 15.73 4.89
CA THR A 137 21.20 16.58 4.07
C THR A 137 20.32 17.65 3.43
N THR A 138 20.87 18.47 2.56
CA THR A 138 20.10 19.47 1.81
C THR A 138 20.39 19.35 0.31
N LEU A 139 19.47 19.80 -0.52
CA LEU A 139 19.70 19.92 -1.95
C LEU A 139 20.84 20.90 -2.24
N SER A 140 21.76 20.53 -3.09
CA SER A 140 22.85 21.42 -3.53
C SER A 140 22.42 22.35 -4.68
N SER A 141 21.38 21.98 -5.41
CA SER A 141 20.68 22.78 -6.42
C SER A 141 19.22 22.42 -6.48
N GLY A 142 18.38 23.30 -7.04
CA GLY A 142 16.97 22.99 -7.27
C GLY A 142 16.79 21.83 -8.23
N ILE A 143 15.69 21.12 -8.07
CA ILE A 143 15.26 20.00 -8.93
C ILE A 143 13.83 20.22 -9.43
N THR A 144 13.54 19.67 -10.61
CA THR A 144 12.19 19.64 -11.19
C THR A 144 11.43 18.39 -10.74
N ASP A 145 10.16 18.29 -11.06
CA ASP A 145 9.32 17.12 -10.83
C ASP A 145 9.73 15.87 -11.66
N ALA A 146 10.46 16.09 -12.76
CA ALA A 146 10.90 15.04 -13.68
C ALA A 146 12.34 14.53 -13.43
N ASP A 147 13.11 15.18 -12.56
CA ASP A 147 14.50 14.82 -12.33
C ASP A 147 14.63 13.44 -11.65
N THR A 148 15.43 12.58 -12.24
CA THR A 148 15.77 11.24 -11.72
C THR A 148 17.13 11.19 -11.01
N THR A 149 17.85 12.31 -10.99
CA THR A 149 19.10 12.49 -10.24
C THR A 149 18.91 13.64 -9.27
N ILE A 150 19.17 13.39 -7.99
CA ILE A 150 18.95 14.37 -6.93
C ILE A 150 20.30 14.80 -6.37
N PRO A 151 20.76 16.02 -6.67
CA PRO A 151 22.01 16.56 -6.16
C PRO A 151 21.85 17.06 -4.72
N VAL A 152 22.73 16.63 -3.83
CA VAL A 152 22.74 16.99 -2.42
C VAL A 152 24.14 17.40 -1.95
N VAL A 153 24.21 18.06 -0.81
CA VAL A 153 25.48 18.46 -0.23
C VAL A 153 26.33 17.26 0.16
N SER A 154 25.75 16.21 0.72
CA SER A 154 26.44 14.97 1.07
C SER A 154 25.46 13.82 1.21
N THR A 155 25.87 12.64 0.75
CA THR A 155 25.15 11.38 0.95
C THR A 155 25.80 10.48 2.00
N THR A 156 26.74 11.01 2.79
CA THR A 156 27.48 10.24 3.79
C THR A 156 26.53 9.54 4.76
N ASN A 157 26.78 8.26 5.01
CA ASN A 157 26.00 7.37 5.88
C ASN A 157 24.59 7.00 5.38
N PHE A 158 24.06 7.62 4.30
CA PHE A 158 22.84 7.10 3.69
C PHE A 158 23.05 5.69 3.13
N PRO A 159 22.02 4.85 3.03
CA PRO A 159 22.11 3.52 2.42
C PRO A 159 22.74 3.58 1.02
N GLU A 160 23.62 2.62 0.69
CA GLU A 160 24.30 2.60 -0.61
C GLU A 160 23.35 2.33 -1.78
N GLN A 161 22.32 1.52 -1.54
CA GLN A 161 21.37 1.10 -2.56
C GLN A 161 19.94 1.04 -2.00
N ASN A 162 18.98 1.26 -2.89
CA ASN A 162 17.53 1.10 -2.62
C ASN A 162 17.02 1.87 -1.40
N GLY A 163 17.61 3.03 -1.12
CA GLY A 163 17.17 3.88 -0.01
C GLY A 163 15.92 4.70 -0.36
N ARG A 164 15.30 5.24 0.67
CA ARG A 164 14.14 6.12 0.55
C ARG A 164 14.41 7.42 1.28
N ILE A 165 14.01 8.51 0.68
CA ILE A 165 14.18 9.87 1.21
C ILE A 165 12.87 10.63 1.11
N THR A 166 12.73 11.65 1.92
CA THR A 166 11.62 12.61 1.88
C THR A 166 12.16 14.01 1.69
N ILE A 167 11.57 14.77 0.76
CA ILE A 167 11.82 16.20 0.51
C ILE A 167 10.47 16.90 0.57
N GLY A 168 10.25 17.80 1.54
CA GLY A 168 8.91 18.32 1.80
C GLY A 168 7.94 17.18 2.14
N ASP A 169 6.88 17.06 1.35
CA ASP A 169 5.88 15.98 1.47
C ASP A 169 6.11 14.85 0.46
N GLU A 170 7.08 14.99 -0.45
CA GLU A 170 7.36 14.01 -1.47
C GLU A 170 8.27 12.91 -0.94
N LYS A 171 7.92 11.65 -1.23
CA LYS A 171 8.74 10.47 -0.96
C LYS A 171 9.35 9.96 -2.26
N ILE A 172 10.64 9.65 -2.20
CA ILE A 172 11.47 9.31 -3.35
C ILE A 172 12.29 8.06 -3.01
N ARG A 173 12.35 7.10 -3.91
CA ARG A 173 13.26 5.96 -3.84
C ARG A 173 14.43 6.19 -4.79
N TYR A 174 15.64 5.98 -4.32
CA TYR A 174 16.82 5.94 -5.19
C TYR A 174 17.39 4.52 -5.26
N GLU A 175 18.00 4.16 -6.39
CA GLU A 175 18.62 2.85 -6.57
C GLU A 175 20.06 2.83 -6.08
N SER A 176 20.79 3.91 -6.27
CA SER A 176 22.20 4.05 -5.89
C SER A 176 22.54 5.50 -5.54
N LYS A 177 23.73 5.71 -5.02
CA LYS A 177 24.23 7.05 -4.70
C LYS A 177 25.70 7.23 -5.08
N THR A 178 26.11 8.48 -5.22
CA THR A 178 27.50 8.94 -5.17
C THR A 178 27.74 9.69 -3.87
N SER A 179 28.88 10.34 -3.69
CA SER A 179 29.14 11.18 -2.50
C SER A 179 28.21 12.39 -2.38
N THR A 180 27.64 12.86 -3.50
CA THR A 180 26.86 14.10 -3.58
C THR A 180 25.55 13.98 -4.38
N GLN A 181 25.13 12.79 -4.78
CA GLN A 181 23.93 12.60 -5.59
C GLN A 181 23.26 11.28 -5.25
N PHE A 182 21.93 11.27 -5.29
CA PHE A 182 21.11 10.06 -5.39
C PHE A 182 20.77 9.83 -6.88
N LEU A 183 20.86 8.59 -7.34
CA LEU A 183 20.76 8.20 -8.75
C LEU A 183 19.58 7.26 -8.99
N ASN A 184 19.06 7.31 -10.23
CA ASN A 184 17.93 6.50 -10.67
C ASN A 184 16.74 6.62 -9.70
N CYS A 185 16.39 7.86 -9.39
CA CYS A 185 15.33 8.14 -8.44
C CYS A 185 13.95 7.89 -9.05
N THR A 186 13.13 7.11 -8.34
CA THR A 186 11.70 7.00 -8.59
C THR A 186 11.00 8.02 -7.71
N ARG A 187 10.36 9.01 -8.34
CA ARG A 187 9.65 10.12 -7.69
C ARG A 187 8.24 9.69 -7.28
N ALA A 188 7.65 10.44 -6.36
CA ALA A 188 6.23 10.31 -5.98
C ALA A 188 5.82 8.89 -5.52
N ILE A 189 6.68 8.17 -4.81
CA ILE A 189 6.32 6.87 -4.23
C ILE A 189 5.32 7.03 -3.07
N GLU A 190 4.66 5.94 -2.68
CA GLU A 190 3.77 5.88 -1.51
C GLU A 190 2.62 6.90 -1.57
N ASN A 191 2.01 7.08 -2.76
CA ASN A 191 0.90 8.00 -3.01
C ASN A 191 1.22 9.49 -2.74
N THR A 192 2.50 9.89 -2.79
CA THR A 192 2.89 11.30 -2.79
C THR A 192 2.88 11.88 -4.21
N THR A 193 3.10 13.17 -4.37
CA THR A 193 3.12 13.85 -5.66
C THR A 193 4.52 14.39 -5.93
N ALA A 194 5.04 14.18 -7.15
CA ALA A 194 6.29 14.77 -7.58
C ALA A 194 6.12 16.29 -7.73
N THR A 195 7.02 17.03 -7.11
CA THR A 195 7.04 18.49 -7.14
C THR A 195 8.44 19.01 -7.38
N ALA A 196 8.57 20.24 -7.86
CA ALA A 196 9.85 20.92 -7.87
C ALA A 196 10.26 21.28 -6.44
N HIS A 197 11.55 21.20 -6.16
CA HIS A 197 12.14 21.56 -4.88
C HIS A 197 13.28 22.53 -5.07
N ASP A 198 13.42 23.48 -4.15
CA ASP A 198 14.44 24.52 -4.22
C ASP A 198 15.79 24.05 -3.66
N ALA A 199 16.86 24.75 -4.06
CA ALA A 199 18.17 24.56 -3.43
C ALA A 199 18.07 24.82 -1.93
N SER A 200 18.79 24.02 -1.14
CA SER A 200 18.78 24.03 0.33
C SER A 200 17.56 23.38 1.00
N ASP A 201 16.58 22.87 0.24
CA ASP A 201 15.51 22.08 0.83
C ASP A 201 16.07 20.86 1.57
N SER A 202 15.44 20.53 2.72
CA SER A 202 15.88 19.44 3.58
C SER A 202 15.53 18.09 2.97
N VAL A 203 16.52 17.22 2.84
CA VAL A 203 16.41 15.84 2.40
C VAL A 203 16.59 14.93 3.60
N LYS A 204 15.58 14.16 3.96
CA LYS A 204 15.56 13.27 5.14
C LYS A 204 15.57 11.81 4.72
N GLU A 205 16.36 10.98 5.40
CA GLU A 205 16.30 9.53 5.25
C GLU A 205 14.98 9.00 5.83
N ASN A 206 14.29 8.15 5.11
CA ASN A 206 13.18 7.36 5.66
C ASN A 206 13.77 6.09 6.27
N ASN A 207 14.11 6.17 7.55
CA ASN A 207 14.75 5.07 8.28
C ASN A 207 13.77 4.05 8.84
N LEU A 208 12.47 4.38 8.93
CA LEU A 208 11.41 3.45 9.33
C LEU A 208 10.70 2.92 8.08
N MET A 209 10.56 1.60 7.98
CA MET A 209 9.85 0.90 6.91
C MET A 209 8.75 0.05 7.50
N ILE A 210 7.53 0.26 7.05
CA ILE A 210 6.33 -0.48 7.45
C ILE A 210 5.79 -1.20 6.23
N PHE A 211 5.78 -2.52 6.28
CA PHE A 211 5.23 -3.38 5.24
C PHE A 211 3.80 -3.74 5.62
N TYR A 212 2.88 -3.47 4.73
CA TYR A 212 1.46 -3.65 5.03
C TYR A 212 0.66 -4.15 3.82
N PHE A 213 -0.52 -4.68 4.09
CA PHE A 213 -1.53 -5.00 3.09
C PHE A 213 -2.49 -3.83 2.97
N ARG A 214 -2.72 -3.38 1.75
CA ARG A 214 -3.58 -2.24 1.49
C ARG A 214 -4.86 -2.60 0.76
N LEU A 215 -5.85 -1.74 0.90
CA LEU A 215 -7.03 -1.71 0.06
C LEU A 215 -6.71 -1.16 -1.34
N VAL A 216 -7.57 -1.42 -2.28
CA VAL A 216 -7.44 -0.83 -3.63
C VAL A 216 -7.78 0.66 -3.57
N LYS A 217 -6.98 1.48 -4.24
CA LYS A 217 -7.25 2.92 -4.32
C LYS A 217 -8.67 3.15 -4.85
N LYS A 218 -9.42 4.00 -4.15
CA LYS A 218 -10.81 4.28 -4.47
C LYS A 218 -10.95 4.83 -5.89
N ILE A 219 -11.96 4.34 -6.61
CA ILE A 219 -12.38 4.85 -7.91
C ILE A 219 -13.46 5.90 -7.67
N THR A 220 -13.32 7.06 -8.29
CA THR A 220 -14.21 8.20 -8.08
C THR A 220 -15.15 8.43 -9.26
N VAL A 221 -16.36 8.82 -8.94
CA VAL A 221 -17.40 9.18 -9.92
C VAL A 221 -17.91 10.57 -9.55
N ASP A 222 -18.04 11.45 -10.55
CA ASP A 222 -18.51 12.81 -10.35
C ASP A 222 -20.04 12.88 -10.12
N ASP A 223 -20.55 14.10 -9.93
CA ASP A 223 -21.98 14.31 -9.72
C ASP A 223 -22.81 14.09 -10.99
N ASN A 224 -22.20 14.11 -12.17
CA ASN A 224 -22.83 13.83 -13.47
C ASN A 224 -22.82 12.33 -13.81
N ASP A 225 -22.41 11.46 -12.89
CA ASP A 225 -22.28 10.01 -13.06
C ASP A 225 -21.15 9.62 -14.06
N ILE A 226 -20.08 10.44 -14.15
CA ILE A 226 -18.91 10.18 -15.00
C ILE A 226 -17.77 9.70 -14.12
N ILE A 227 -17.13 8.59 -14.49
CA ILE A 227 -15.89 8.12 -13.83
C ILE A 227 -14.75 9.02 -14.28
N PHE A 228 -13.93 9.50 -13.33
CA PHE A 228 -12.80 10.36 -13.65
C PHE A 228 -11.84 9.70 -14.65
N PRO A 229 -11.36 10.43 -15.68
CA PRO A 229 -10.49 9.87 -16.72
C PRO A 229 -9.19 9.26 -16.17
N GLU A 230 -8.62 9.86 -15.14
CA GLU A 230 -7.44 9.34 -14.47
C GLU A 230 -7.69 7.99 -13.79
N ASP A 231 -8.88 7.78 -13.23
CA ASP A 231 -9.28 6.50 -12.67
C ASP A 231 -9.54 5.46 -13.75
N MET A 232 -10.17 5.85 -14.89
CA MET A 232 -10.42 4.94 -16.01
C MET A 232 -9.15 4.40 -16.66
N SER A 233 -8.10 5.22 -16.73
CA SER A 233 -6.79 4.85 -17.28
C SER A 233 -5.89 4.14 -16.28
N ARG A 234 -6.31 4.06 -15.01
CA ARG A 234 -5.51 3.43 -13.95
C ARG A 234 -5.47 1.92 -14.10
N GLU A 235 -4.26 1.38 -13.99
CA GLU A 235 -4.07 -0.05 -13.90
C GLU A 235 -4.35 -0.55 -12.47
N LEU A 236 -5.17 -1.58 -12.39
CA LEU A 236 -5.38 -2.35 -11.16
C LEU A 236 -4.25 -3.39 -11.05
N ASN A 237 -3.36 -3.22 -10.08
CA ASN A 237 -2.24 -4.14 -9.83
C ASN A 237 -2.74 -5.47 -9.22
N ILE A 238 -3.67 -6.11 -9.91
CA ILE A 238 -4.26 -7.40 -9.59
C ILE A 238 -4.07 -8.28 -10.81
N PRO A 239 -3.63 -9.54 -10.67
CA PRO A 239 -3.52 -10.49 -11.79
C PRO A 239 -4.83 -10.58 -12.58
N ASP A 240 -4.75 -10.67 -13.89
CA ASP A 240 -5.93 -10.70 -14.76
C ASP A 240 -6.84 -11.90 -14.48
N GLU A 241 -6.26 -13.02 -14.09
CA GLU A 241 -7.01 -14.22 -13.68
C GLU A 241 -7.88 -13.96 -12.44
N HIS A 242 -7.35 -13.18 -11.48
CA HIS A 242 -8.09 -12.81 -10.28
C HIS A 242 -9.14 -11.73 -10.57
N MET A 243 -8.92 -10.88 -11.56
CA MET A 243 -9.88 -9.85 -11.94
C MET A 243 -11.19 -10.43 -12.46
N ILE A 244 -11.18 -11.61 -13.10
CA ILE A 244 -12.40 -12.30 -13.56
C ILE A 244 -13.33 -12.56 -12.37
N SER A 245 -12.83 -13.07 -11.26
CA SER A 245 -13.64 -13.33 -10.06
C SER A 245 -14.23 -12.07 -9.45
N ILE A 246 -13.48 -10.95 -9.48
CA ILE A 246 -13.98 -9.67 -8.98
C ILE A 246 -15.09 -9.11 -9.89
N ILE A 247 -14.93 -9.23 -11.20
CA ILE A 247 -15.94 -8.84 -12.19
C ILE A 247 -17.21 -9.65 -12.01
N ASP A 248 -17.10 -10.98 -11.89
CA ASP A 248 -18.24 -11.87 -11.70
C ASP A 248 -18.94 -11.63 -10.37
N LEU A 249 -18.19 -11.39 -9.28
CA LEU A 249 -18.77 -11.02 -8.01
C LEU A 249 -19.52 -9.68 -8.07
N THR A 250 -18.96 -8.71 -8.78
CA THR A 250 -19.62 -7.41 -9.00
C THR A 250 -20.89 -7.58 -9.80
N THR A 251 -20.83 -8.36 -10.88
CA THR A 251 -21.99 -8.68 -11.73
C THR A 251 -23.08 -9.39 -10.93
N TYR A 252 -22.70 -10.37 -10.09
CA TYR A 252 -23.63 -11.00 -9.18
C TYR A 252 -24.32 -10.00 -8.25
N MET A 253 -23.57 -9.14 -7.58
CA MET A 253 -24.13 -8.16 -6.64
C MET A 253 -25.06 -7.15 -7.31
N LEU A 254 -24.75 -6.76 -8.55
CA LEU A 254 -25.61 -5.86 -9.33
C LEU A 254 -26.91 -6.56 -9.78
N LEU A 255 -26.78 -7.76 -10.36
CA LEU A 255 -27.94 -8.50 -10.90
C LEU A 255 -28.83 -9.09 -9.80
N GLN A 256 -28.32 -9.41 -8.63
CA GLN A 256 -29.09 -10.03 -7.55
C GLN A 256 -30.36 -9.25 -7.19
N LYS A 257 -30.33 -7.92 -7.32
CA LYS A 257 -31.46 -7.03 -6.98
C LYS A 257 -32.49 -6.91 -8.12
N VAL A 258 -32.12 -7.30 -9.34
CA VAL A 258 -32.93 -7.09 -10.56
C VAL A 258 -33.38 -8.42 -11.16
N ASP A 259 -32.45 -9.36 -11.25
CA ASP A 259 -32.64 -10.70 -11.83
C ASP A 259 -31.82 -11.75 -11.06
N ALA A 260 -32.38 -12.25 -9.98
CA ALA A 260 -31.71 -13.20 -9.11
C ALA A 260 -31.36 -14.53 -9.82
N ALA A 261 -32.17 -14.95 -10.78
CA ALA A 261 -31.92 -16.21 -11.52
C ALA A 261 -30.70 -16.07 -12.42
N ARG A 262 -30.58 -14.94 -13.12
CA ARG A 262 -29.42 -14.62 -13.98
C ARG A 262 -28.15 -14.36 -13.17
N ALA A 263 -28.26 -13.95 -11.92
CA ALA A 263 -27.12 -13.67 -11.05
C ALA A 263 -26.40 -14.95 -10.56
N GLN A 264 -27.11 -16.06 -10.36
CA GLN A 264 -26.58 -17.25 -9.68
C GLN A 264 -25.30 -17.86 -10.31
N PRO A 265 -25.15 -18.00 -11.64
CA PRO A 265 -23.91 -18.51 -12.23
C PRO A 265 -22.70 -17.72 -11.79
N TYR A 266 -22.77 -16.39 -11.83
CA TYR A 266 -21.65 -15.49 -11.45
C TYR A 266 -21.23 -15.66 -9.98
N LYS A 267 -22.17 -15.99 -9.07
CA LYS A 267 -21.86 -16.23 -7.67
C LYS A 267 -20.96 -17.45 -7.46
N ILE A 268 -21.31 -18.55 -8.13
CA ILE A 268 -20.62 -19.82 -7.97
C ILE A 268 -19.18 -19.65 -8.49
N ASP A 269 -19.03 -19.10 -9.68
CA ASP A 269 -17.74 -18.87 -10.32
C ASP A 269 -16.87 -17.92 -9.50
N ALA A 270 -17.44 -16.79 -9.03
CA ALA A 270 -16.71 -15.82 -8.23
C ALA A 270 -16.17 -16.38 -6.91
N ILE A 271 -16.96 -17.17 -6.17
CA ILE A 271 -16.52 -17.76 -4.89
C ILE A 271 -15.37 -18.75 -5.13
N GLN A 272 -15.49 -19.61 -6.13
CA GLN A 272 -14.46 -20.60 -6.45
C GLN A 272 -13.15 -19.93 -6.88
N PHE A 273 -13.23 -18.93 -7.75
CA PHE A 273 -12.06 -18.18 -8.22
C PHE A 273 -11.41 -17.34 -7.11
N LEU A 274 -12.20 -16.74 -6.20
CA LEU A 274 -11.64 -16.04 -5.04
C LEU A 274 -10.88 -16.99 -4.11
N GLN A 275 -11.37 -18.21 -3.91
CA GLN A 275 -10.66 -19.21 -3.12
C GLN A 275 -9.36 -19.63 -3.81
N ASN A 276 -9.39 -19.88 -5.12
CA ASN A 276 -8.20 -20.18 -5.90
C ASN A 276 -7.17 -19.03 -5.84
N ALA A 277 -7.63 -17.79 -5.99
CA ALA A 277 -6.77 -16.61 -5.89
C ALA A 277 -6.07 -16.50 -4.52
N LYS A 278 -6.78 -16.84 -3.44
CA LYS A 278 -6.18 -16.90 -2.11
C LYS A 278 -5.15 -18.01 -2.01
N ASP A 279 -5.49 -19.20 -2.49
CA ASP A 279 -4.61 -20.36 -2.46
C ASP A 279 -3.33 -20.10 -3.27
N ASP A 280 -3.43 -19.44 -4.44
CA ASP A 280 -2.28 -19.04 -5.26
C ASP A 280 -1.36 -18.06 -4.52
N ILE A 281 -1.93 -17.06 -3.86
CA ILE A 281 -1.16 -16.09 -3.08
C ILE A 281 -0.52 -16.75 -1.86
N ASP A 282 -1.24 -17.61 -1.16
CA ASP A 282 -0.73 -18.33 0.01
C ASP A 282 0.33 -19.37 -0.40
N TYR A 283 0.17 -20.04 -1.53
CA TYR A 283 1.19 -20.94 -2.10
C TYR A 283 2.46 -20.16 -2.50
N GLY A 284 2.31 -19.04 -3.18
CA GLY A 284 3.42 -18.17 -3.53
C GLY A 284 4.20 -17.69 -2.29
N ARG A 285 3.50 -17.39 -1.19
CA ARG A 285 4.11 -17.06 0.10
C ARG A 285 4.80 -18.24 0.77
N SER A 286 4.19 -19.44 0.73
CA SER A 286 4.76 -20.64 1.34
C SER A 286 5.96 -21.17 0.58
N SER A 287 5.99 -21.05 -0.75
CA SER A 287 7.13 -21.47 -1.58
C SER A 287 8.38 -20.59 -1.35
N ILE A 288 8.17 -19.32 -1.03
CA ILE A 288 9.27 -18.39 -0.65
C ILE A 288 9.86 -18.78 0.72
N THR A 289 9.07 -19.39 1.62
CA THR A 289 9.53 -19.81 2.94
C THR A 289 10.25 -21.16 2.95
N SER A 290 10.06 -22.01 1.95
CA SER A 290 10.55 -23.38 1.99
C SER A 290 11.93 -23.63 1.35
N GLY A 291 12.67 -22.62 0.89
CA GLY A 291 13.98 -22.93 0.35
C GLY A 291 14.82 -21.82 -0.28
N MET A 292 14.37 -20.61 -0.37
CA MET A 292 15.21 -19.49 -0.81
C MET A 292 15.53 -18.59 0.36
N MET A 293 16.78 -18.64 0.81
CA MET A 293 17.40 -17.46 1.41
C MET A 293 17.46 -16.38 0.32
N ILE A 294 16.42 -15.59 0.21
CA ILE A 294 16.50 -14.35 -0.54
C ILE A 294 17.38 -13.46 0.32
N SER A 295 18.56 -13.15 -0.15
CA SER A 295 19.48 -12.19 0.46
C SER A 295 18.94 -10.74 0.39
N GLU A 296 17.75 -10.59 -0.06
CA GLU A 296 16.93 -9.38 -0.13
C GLU A 296 16.10 -9.18 1.15
N PRO A 297 15.68 -7.95 1.48
CA PRO A 297 15.05 -7.62 2.77
C PRO A 297 13.72 -8.34 3.08
N PHE A 298 13.31 -9.30 2.28
CA PHE A 298 12.11 -10.11 2.44
C PHE A 298 12.38 -11.53 2.98
N ASN A 299 13.25 -11.68 3.98
CA ASN A 299 13.25 -12.90 4.75
C ASN A 299 11.95 -12.98 5.54
N PHE A 300 10.99 -13.70 5.00
CA PHE A 300 9.82 -14.16 5.74
C PHE A 300 10.29 -15.24 6.72
N GLU A 301 10.80 -14.84 7.87
CA GLU A 301 10.76 -15.76 9.00
C GLU A 301 9.30 -15.86 9.44
N VAL A 302 8.63 -16.90 8.98
CA VAL A 302 7.44 -17.39 9.64
C VAL A 302 7.91 -17.86 11.00
N ASN A 303 7.81 -17.02 12.02
CA ASN A 303 7.82 -17.50 13.38
C ASN A 303 6.64 -18.44 13.50
N ASN A 304 6.95 -19.73 13.52
CA ASN A 304 6.03 -20.85 13.71
C ASN A 304 5.56 -20.88 15.17
N THR A 305 5.10 -19.74 15.68
CA THR A 305 4.31 -19.67 16.90
C THR A 305 2.86 -19.70 16.46
N GLY A 306 2.30 -20.92 16.53
CA GLY A 306 0.93 -21.24 16.17
C GLY A 306 -0.07 -20.18 16.57
N VAL A 307 -0.48 -19.39 15.62
CA VAL A 307 -1.75 -18.70 15.63
C VAL A 307 -2.63 -19.50 14.68
N THR A 308 -3.30 -20.49 15.21
CA THR A 308 -4.53 -21.03 14.65
C THR A 308 -5.53 -19.88 14.59
N PHE A 309 -6.08 -19.62 13.41
CA PHE A 309 -7.20 -18.73 13.18
C PHE A 309 -8.49 -19.30 13.76
#